data_fd1d3188ea4591c7f2bbe13e0830d481
#
_entry.id   fd1d3188ea4591c7f2bbe13e0830d481
#
_cell.length_a   1.000
_cell.length_b   1.000
_cell.length_c   1.000
_cell.angle_alpha   90.00
_cell.angle_beta   90.00
_cell.angle_gamma   90.00
#
_symmetry.space_group_name_H-M   'P 1'
#
loop_
_entity.id
_entity.type
_entity.pdbx_description
1 polymer ?
#
loop_
_entity_poly.entity_id
_entity_poly.type
_entity_poly.pdbx_seq_one_letter_code
_entity_poly.pdbx_strand_id
1 'polypeptide(L)'
;GMQVALSLPVKSAILIDQNTGTVRYEMNADEKLPPASITKIMSLLLFMEALDSGKIALTDTVTCSEVAAGFGGSQIWLKPGEEMTVDDLLKAVAVQSANDATVCLAEYVAGSEEAFVQLMNQKAAELGMENTHFACCAGLDNEGHYSTARDIALMSRALLRYPKITDYTTIWMDTLRNGATSLVNTNRLVRFYQGATGLKTGTTNGAGCCLSASASRDGLGLIAVVLGAGNSNDRFAAARALLDWGYANLAAVNITPPELEPLAVIRGTAPTVELTAQPPAEGIVIPKGQREAMTQTVNLAESLEAPIAAGTEVGTVTVTVEGQTVASYPVVTA
;
A
#
# COMPACT_ATOMS: atom_id res chain seq x y z
N GLY A 1 5.17 -6.74 22.02
CA GLY A 1 4.02 -6.17 21.39
C GLY A 1 2.74 -6.58 22.10
N MET A 2 1.82 -5.67 22.32
CA MET A 2 0.52 -6.02 22.89
C MET A 2 -0.19 -6.97 21.94
N GLN A 3 -0.55 -8.14 22.43
CA GLN A 3 -1.50 -8.99 21.72
C GLN A 3 -2.89 -8.40 21.85
N VAL A 4 -3.50 -8.09 20.72
CA VAL A 4 -4.86 -7.59 20.67
C VAL A 4 -5.81 -8.78 20.58
N ALA A 5 -6.74 -8.86 21.53
CA ALA A 5 -7.78 -9.88 21.48
C ALA A 5 -8.94 -9.37 20.61
N LEU A 6 -8.82 -9.53 19.30
CA LEU A 6 -9.91 -9.25 18.35
C LEU A 6 -10.48 -10.57 17.85
N SER A 7 -11.80 -10.67 17.87
CA SER A 7 -12.50 -11.78 17.23
C SER A 7 -12.98 -11.32 15.85
N LEU A 8 -12.30 -11.79 14.80
CA LEU A 8 -12.60 -11.40 13.44
C LEU A 8 -13.17 -12.58 12.65
N PRO A 9 -14.33 -12.43 11.99
CA PRO A 9 -14.98 -13.52 11.24
C PRO A 9 -14.35 -13.66 9.84
N VAL A 10 -13.03 -13.83 9.78
CA VAL A 10 -12.25 -13.95 8.56
C VAL A 10 -11.19 -15.06 8.72
N LYS A 11 -10.67 -15.56 7.61
CA LYS A 11 -9.61 -16.59 7.63
C LYS A 11 -8.24 -16.02 7.97
N SER A 12 -7.97 -14.80 7.54
CA SER A 12 -6.66 -14.16 7.66
C SER A 12 -6.84 -12.65 7.77
N ALA A 13 -5.98 -12.00 8.56
CA ALA A 13 -6.02 -10.55 8.72
C ALA A 13 -4.65 -9.98 9.07
N ILE A 14 -4.43 -8.73 8.69
CA ILE A 14 -3.26 -7.95 9.10
C ILE A 14 -3.62 -6.47 9.19
N LEU A 15 -3.00 -5.78 10.14
CA LEU A 15 -3.02 -4.33 10.23
C LEU A 15 -1.59 -3.83 10.22
N ILE A 16 -1.28 -2.90 9.32
CA ILE A 16 0.01 -2.20 9.32
C ILE A 16 -0.22 -0.69 9.37
N ASP A 17 0.77 0.06 9.85
CA ASP A 17 0.77 1.49 9.61
C ASP A 17 1.49 1.79 8.28
N GLN A 18 0.98 2.79 7.56
CA GLN A 18 1.55 3.19 6.27
C GLN A 18 2.86 3.96 6.44
N ASN A 19 3.01 4.67 7.56
CA ASN A 19 4.14 5.55 7.83
C ASN A 19 5.46 4.77 7.90
N THR A 20 5.45 3.61 8.56
CA THR A 20 6.65 2.80 8.76
C THR A 20 6.59 1.40 8.15
N GLY A 21 5.40 0.95 7.78
CA GLY A 21 5.17 -0.42 7.31
C GLY A 21 5.16 -1.46 8.44
N THR A 22 5.14 -1.03 9.69
CA THR A 22 5.18 -1.93 10.85
C THR A 22 3.85 -2.66 11.00
N VAL A 23 3.93 -3.97 11.26
CA VAL A 23 2.76 -4.80 11.56
C VAL A 23 2.27 -4.50 12.97
N ARG A 24 0.98 -4.17 13.10
CA ARG A 24 0.35 -3.83 14.39
C ARG A 24 -0.56 -4.93 14.90
N TYR A 25 -1.08 -5.75 14.00
CA TYR A 25 -1.90 -6.93 14.31
C TYR A 25 -1.75 -7.93 13.17
N GLU A 26 -1.74 -9.22 13.50
CA GLU A 26 -1.78 -10.26 12.48
C GLU A 26 -2.49 -11.52 12.98
N MET A 27 -3.18 -12.17 12.07
CA MET A 27 -3.86 -13.44 12.29
C MET A 27 -3.75 -14.26 11.01
N ASN A 28 -3.05 -15.39 11.07
CA ASN A 28 -2.82 -16.25 9.89
C ASN A 28 -2.34 -15.45 8.66
N ALA A 29 -1.48 -14.44 8.89
CA ALA A 29 -1.11 -13.47 7.87
C ALA A 29 -0.32 -14.06 6.71
N ASP A 30 0.24 -15.26 6.86
CA ASP A 30 1.04 -15.95 5.85
C ASP A 30 0.31 -17.13 5.19
N GLU A 31 -0.97 -17.32 5.50
CA GLU A 31 -1.79 -18.33 4.83
C GLU A 31 -2.01 -17.95 3.36
N LYS A 32 -1.70 -18.86 2.45
CA LYS A 32 -1.91 -18.66 1.01
C LYS A 32 -3.39 -18.85 0.69
N LEU A 33 -4.00 -17.81 0.18
CA LEU A 33 -5.44 -17.76 -0.13
C LEU A 33 -5.66 -17.13 -1.50
N PRO A 34 -6.76 -17.44 -2.18
CA PRO A 34 -7.14 -16.71 -3.38
C PRO A 34 -7.46 -15.24 -3.03
N PRO A 35 -6.83 -14.27 -3.71
CA PRO A 35 -7.04 -12.86 -3.38
C PRO A 35 -8.26 -12.23 -4.08
N ALA A 36 -8.86 -12.90 -5.06
CA ALA A 36 -9.92 -12.31 -5.89
C ALA A 36 -9.48 -10.99 -6.51
N SER A 37 -10.37 -10.02 -6.60
CA SER A 37 -10.08 -8.71 -7.17
C SER A 37 -9.11 -7.85 -6.37
N ILE A 38 -8.67 -8.29 -5.19
CA ILE A 38 -7.55 -7.66 -4.49
C ILE A 38 -6.28 -7.69 -5.35
N THR A 39 -6.16 -8.67 -6.23
CA THR A 39 -5.14 -8.74 -7.29
C THR A 39 -4.97 -7.42 -8.03
N LYS A 40 -6.06 -6.68 -8.26
CA LYS A 40 -6.05 -5.42 -9.00
C LYS A 40 -5.26 -4.31 -8.31
N ILE A 41 -4.92 -4.48 -7.02
CA ILE A 41 -3.99 -3.55 -6.35
C ILE A 41 -2.63 -3.60 -7.05
N MET A 42 -2.13 -4.80 -7.39
CA MET A 42 -0.90 -4.93 -8.17
C MET A 42 -1.05 -4.35 -9.56
N SER A 43 -2.18 -4.60 -10.22
CA SER A 43 -2.44 -4.03 -11.56
C SER A 43 -2.45 -2.50 -11.50
N LEU A 44 -3.15 -1.92 -10.52
CA LEU A 44 -3.18 -0.47 -10.31
C LEU A 44 -1.79 0.10 -9.98
N LEU A 45 -0.98 -0.62 -9.20
CA LEU A 45 0.40 -0.21 -8.89
C LEU A 45 1.21 -0.07 -10.18
N LEU A 46 1.13 -1.05 -11.07
CA LEU A 46 1.84 -1.01 -12.35
C LEU A 46 1.29 0.09 -13.29
N PHE A 47 -0.01 0.36 -13.23
CA PHE A 47 -0.61 1.48 -13.98
C PHE A 47 -0.10 2.83 -13.45
N MET A 48 -0.01 2.99 -12.12
CA MET A 48 0.54 4.21 -11.52
C MET A 48 2.01 4.40 -11.85
N GLU A 49 2.81 3.32 -11.85
CA GLU A 49 4.21 3.39 -12.27
C GLU A 49 4.34 3.83 -13.73
N ALA A 50 3.50 3.28 -14.61
CA ALA A 50 3.50 3.64 -16.03
C ALA A 50 3.12 5.11 -16.26
N LEU A 51 2.17 5.64 -15.47
CA LEU A 51 1.82 7.06 -15.49
C LEU A 51 2.96 7.94 -14.99
N ASP A 52 3.54 7.57 -13.86
CA ASP A 52 4.59 8.34 -13.20
C ASP A 52 5.86 8.42 -14.06
N SER A 53 6.20 7.35 -14.76
CA SER A 53 7.36 7.31 -15.67
C SER A 53 7.11 7.96 -17.04
N GLY A 54 5.86 8.37 -17.31
CA GLY A 54 5.48 8.94 -18.60
C GLY A 54 5.29 7.93 -19.73
N LYS A 55 5.30 6.63 -19.41
CA LYS A 55 5.04 5.56 -20.41
C LYS A 55 3.63 5.65 -20.97
N ILE A 56 2.66 6.01 -20.14
CA ILE A 56 1.27 6.30 -20.53
C ILE A 56 0.85 7.65 -19.94
N ALA A 57 -0.21 8.23 -20.49
CA ALA A 57 -0.81 9.48 -20.01
C ALA A 57 -2.30 9.29 -19.79
N LEU A 58 -2.88 10.03 -18.84
CA LEU A 58 -4.31 9.97 -18.54
C LEU A 58 -5.20 10.27 -19.74
N THR A 59 -4.73 11.12 -20.64
CA THR A 59 -5.46 11.54 -21.85
C THR A 59 -5.29 10.58 -23.03
N ASP A 60 -4.43 9.57 -22.90
CA ASP A 60 -4.28 8.58 -23.98
C ASP A 60 -5.58 7.84 -24.23
N THR A 61 -5.90 7.61 -25.50
CA THR A 61 -7.03 6.80 -25.92
C THR A 61 -6.60 5.35 -26.07
N VAL A 62 -7.29 4.45 -25.40
CA VAL A 62 -7.04 3.01 -25.43
C VAL A 62 -8.19 2.32 -26.16
N THR A 63 -7.85 1.46 -27.11
CA THR A 63 -8.83 0.68 -27.87
C THR A 63 -9.02 -0.69 -27.21
N CYS A 64 -10.27 -1.05 -26.92
CA CYS A 64 -10.60 -2.34 -26.31
C CYS A 64 -10.42 -3.47 -27.34
N SER A 65 -9.67 -4.52 -26.95
CA SER A 65 -9.51 -5.73 -27.74
C SER A 65 -10.70 -6.69 -27.58
N GLU A 66 -10.80 -7.68 -28.47
CA GLU A 66 -11.77 -8.77 -28.33
C GLU A 66 -11.53 -9.57 -27.04
N VAL A 67 -10.28 -9.78 -26.66
CA VAL A 67 -9.90 -10.47 -25.42
C VAL A 67 -10.42 -9.71 -24.20
N ALA A 68 -10.14 -8.42 -24.11
CA ALA A 68 -10.62 -7.60 -23.01
C ALA A 68 -12.13 -7.55 -22.93
N ALA A 69 -12.81 -7.34 -24.07
CA ALA A 69 -14.27 -7.29 -24.15
C ALA A 69 -14.94 -8.62 -23.77
N GLY A 70 -14.24 -9.75 -23.92
CA GLY A 70 -14.74 -11.08 -23.61
C GLY A 70 -14.56 -11.51 -22.15
N PHE A 71 -13.92 -10.68 -21.32
CA PHE A 71 -13.71 -11.00 -19.91
C PHE A 71 -15.03 -10.99 -19.13
N GLY A 72 -15.24 -12.04 -18.31
CA GLY A 72 -16.44 -12.14 -17.47
C GLY A 72 -16.29 -11.42 -16.13
N GLY A 73 -17.26 -11.62 -15.24
CA GLY A 73 -17.29 -11.01 -13.91
C GLY A 73 -17.70 -9.52 -13.96
N SER A 74 -17.19 -8.73 -13.02
CA SER A 74 -17.45 -7.28 -12.99
C SER A 74 -16.93 -6.62 -14.24
N GLN A 75 -17.73 -5.80 -14.88
CA GLN A 75 -17.44 -5.19 -16.18
C GLN A 75 -18.11 -3.82 -16.32
N ILE A 76 -17.59 -3.01 -17.24
CA ILE A 76 -18.28 -1.83 -17.77
C ILE A 76 -18.83 -2.10 -19.20
N TRP A 77 -18.78 -3.36 -19.63
CA TRP A 77 -19.32 -3.82 -20.91
C TRP A 77 -18.66 -3.14 -22.10
N LEU A 78 -17.33 -3.10 -22.10
CA LEU A 78 -16.56 -2.63 -23.26
C LEU A 78 -16.82 -3.53 -24.46
N LYS A 79 -17.00 -2.90 -25.61
CA LYS A 79 -17.13 -3.62 -26.89
C LYS A 79 -15.78 -3.68 -27.59
N PRO A 80 -15.52 -4.73 -28.40
CA PRO A 80 -14.34 -4.74 -29.25
C PRO A 80 -14.27 -3.49 -30.12
N GLY A 81 -13.12 -2.81 -30.11
CA GLY A 81 -12.92 -1.57 -30.87
C GLY A 81 -13.41 -0.30 -30.17
N GLU A 82 -14.09 -0.42 -29.04
CA GLU A 82 -14.47 0.76 -28.25
C GLU A 82 -13.23 1.47 -27.73
N GLU A 83 -13.23 2.81 -27.80
CA GLU A 83 -12.16 3.65 -27.33
C GLU A 83 -12.54 4.33 -26.01
N MET A 84 -11.59 4.36 -25.05
CA MET A 84 -11.79 5.02 -23.77
C MET A 84 -10.43 5.56 -23.28
N THR A 85 -10.45 6.69 -22.55
CA THR A 85 -9.21 7.24 -22.03
C THR A 85 -8.66 6.39 -20.90
N VAL A 86 -7.34 6.46 -20.68
CA VAL A 86 -6.68 5.83 -19.52
C VAL A 86 -7.36 6.29 -18.23
N ASP A 87 -7.68 7.58 -18.10
CA ASP A 87 -8.34 8.13 -16.91
C ASP A 87 -9.68 7.44 -16.63
N ASP A 88 -10.53 7.30 -17.63
CA ASP A 88 -11.83 6.63 -17.47
C ASP A 88 -11.70 5.13 -17.19
N LEU A 89 -10.73 4.47 -17.81
CA LEU A 89 -10.46 3.05 -17.53
C LEU A 89 -9.99 2.85 -16.10
N LEU A 90 -9.15 3.75 -15.57
CA LEU A 90 -8.72 3.71 -14.17
C LEU A 90 -9.89 3.86 -13.20
N LYS A 91 -10.83 4.76 -13.49
CA LYS A 91 -12.07 4.89 -12.70
C LYS A 91 -12.85 3.58 -12.69
N ALA A 92 -13.01 2.95 -13.85
CA ALA A 92 -13.73 1.69 -13.97
C ALA A 92 -13.06 0.58 -13.13
N VAL A 93 -11.74 0.51 -13.12
CA VAL A 93 -10.99 -0.48 -12.34
C VAL A 93 -11.11 -0.22 -10.84
N ALA A 94 -10.83 1.01 -10.41
CA ALA A 94 -10.78 1.35 -8.99
C ALA A 94 -12.17 1.37 -8.33
N VAL A 95 -13.17 1.86 -9.03
CA VAL A 95 -14.54 2.06 -8.48
C VAL A 95 -15.41 0.83 -8.67
N GLN A 96 -15.48 0.31 -9.90
CA GLN A 96 -16.37 -0.79 -10.28
C GLN A 96 -15.69 -2.15 -10.26
N SER A 97 -14.38 -2.20 -10.09
CA SER A 97 -13.61 -3.45 -10.21
C SER A 97 -13.76 -4.11 -11.60
N ALA A 98 -13.83 -3.31 -12.66
CA ALA A 98 -14.11 -3.80 -14.00
C ALA A 98 -12.96 -4.64 -14.56
N ASN A 99 -13.22 -5.92 -14.82
CA ASN A 99 -12.24 -6.86 -15.37
C ASN A 99 -11.84 -6.49 -16.80
N ASP A 100 -12.80 -6.12 -17.63
CA ASP A 100 -12.56 -5.71 -19.02
C ASP A 100 -11.65 -4.46 -19.08
N ALA A 101 -11.91 -3.46 -18.26
CA ALA A 101 -11.06 -2.26 -18.17
C ALA A 101 -9.65 -2.60 -17.67
N THR A 102 -9.53 -3.51 -16.74
CA THR A 102 -8.24 -3.96 -16.20
C THR A 102 -7.39 -4.62 -17.30
N VAL A 103 -7.97 -5.54 -18.05
CA VAL A 103 -7.28 -6.22 -19.17
C VAL A 103 -6.91 -5.23 -20.26
N CYS A 104 -7.81 -4.31 -20.57
CA CYS A 104 -7.59 -3.26 -21.55
C CYS A 104 -6.35 -2.42 -21.22
N LEU A 105 -6.23 -1.97 -19.98
CA LEU A 105 -5.05 -1.22 -19.51
C LEU A 105 -3.80 -2.08 -19.44
N ALA A 106 -3.92 -3.35 -19.02
CA ALA A 106 -2.79 -4.28 -18.97
C ALA A 106 -2.19 -4.49 -20.37
N GLU A 107 -3.03 -4.69 -21.37
CA GLU A 107 -2.59 -4.80 -22.76
C GLU A 107 -1.94 -3.50 -23.26
N TYR A 108 -2.50 -2.37 -22.88
CA TYR A 108 -1.97 -1.06 -23.26
C TYR A 108 -0.56 -0.83 -22.68
N VAL A 109 -0.34 -1.20 -21.42
CA VAL A 109 0.94 -1.03 -20.73
C VAL A 109 2.00 -2.04 -21.21
N ALA A 110 1.62 -3.31 -21.42
CA ALA A 110 2.58 -4.39 -21.62
C ALA A 110 2.47 -5.09 -22.98
N GLY A 111 1.48 -4.75 -23.79
CA GLY A 111 1.24 -5.37 -25.10
C GLY A 111 0.30 -6.57 -25.05
N SER A 112 0.25 -7.29 -23.95
CA SER A 112 -0.68 -8.41 -23.70
C SER A 112 -0.91 -8.59 -22.21
N GLU A 113 -1.99 -9.28 -21.84
CA GLU A 113 -2.21 -9.64 -20.44
C GLU A 113 -1.10 -10.57 -19.92
N GLU A 114 -0.65 -11.53 -20.74
CA GLU A 114 0.42 -12.45 -20.38
C GLU A 114 1.72 -11.71 -20.02
N ALA A 115 2.14 -10.75 -20.85
CA ALA A 115 3.31 -9.93 -20.55
C ALA A 115 3.11 -9.08 -19.31
N PHE A 116 1.90 -8.57 -19.08
CA PHE A 116 1.56 -7.81 -17.88
C PHE A 116 1.65 -8.66 -16.62
N VAL A 117 1.17 -9.90 -16.66
CA VAL A 117 1.25 -10.84 -15.52
C VAL A 117 2.71 -11.13 -15.16
N GLN A 118 3.61 -11.22 -16.14
CA GLN A 118 5.05 -11.34 -15.86
C GLN A 118 5.56 -10.13 -15.07
N LEU A 119 5.14 -8.92 -15.44
CA LEU A 119 5.48 -7.70 -14.69
C LEU A 119 4.91 -7.72 -13.27
N MET A 120 3.70 -8.24 -13.10
CA MET A 120 3.09 -8.38 -11.76
C MET A 120 3.93 -9.28 -10.86
N ASN A 121 4.39 -10.44 -11.36
CA ASN A 121 5.21 -11.36 -10.60
C ASN A 121 6.62 -10.81 -10.34
N GLN A 122 7.20 -10.05 -11.27
CA GLN A 122 8.46 -9.35 -11.05
C GLN A 122 8.33 -8.31 -9.93
N LYS A 123 7.25 -7.52 -9.95
CA LYS A 123 6.99 -6.52 -8.91
C LYS A 123 6.76 -7.18 -7.55
N ALA A 124 6.06 -8.29 -7.50
CA ALA A 124 5.87 -9.05 -6.27
C ALA A 124 7.22 -9.48 -5.67
N ALA A 125 8.15 -9.96 -6.49
CA ALA A 125 9.50 -10.31 -6.03
C ALA A 125 10.26 -9.08 -5.51
N GLU A 126 10.18 -7.95 -6.21
CA GLU A 126 10.82 -6.69 -5.79
C GLU A 126 10.30 -6.20 -4.44
N LEU A 127 8.99 -6.37 -4.18
CA LEU A 127 8.36 -5.95 -2.94
C LEU A 127 8.54 -6.94 -1.78
N GLY A 128 9.17 -8.10 -2.03
CA GLY A 128 9.33 -9.13 -1.01
C GLY A 128 8.07 -9.93 -0.74
N MET A 129 7.16 -10.01 -1.70
CA MET A 129 5.93 -10.79 -1.61
C MET A 129 6.22 -12.27 -1.90
N GLU A 130 6.88 -12.94 -0.97
CA GLU A 130 7.45 -14.28 -1.16
C GLU A 130 6.41 -15.40 -1.30
N ASN A 131 5.18 -15.15 -0.85
CA ASN A 131 4.10 -16.14 -0.85
C ASN A 131 2.97 -15.74 -1.79
N THR A 132 3.31 -15.06 -2.89
CA THR A 132 2.35 -14.57 -3.88
C THR A 132 2.74 -15.03 -5.27
N HIS A 133 1.74 -15.46 -6.04
CA HIS A 133 1.87 -15.71 -7.46
C HIS A 133 0.61 -15.26 -8.18
N PHE A 134 0.78 -14.48 -9.23
CA PHE A 134 -0.31 -14.01 -10.08
C PHE A 134 -0.37 -14.80 -11.36
N ALA A 135 -1.56 -15.31 -11.69
CA ALA A 135 -1.85 -16.01 -12.95
C ALA A 135 -2.69 -15.13 -13.91
N CYS A 136 -3.26 -14.02 -13.41
CA CYS A 136 -4.04 -13.08 -14.21
C CYS A 136 -4.00 -11.69 -13.56
N CYS A 137 -4.41 -10.68 -14.32
CA CYS A 137 -4.40 -9.30 -13.82
C CYS A 137 -5.68 -8.88 -13.08
N ALA A 138 -6.75 -9.67 -13.16
CA ALA A 138 -8.07 -9.31 -12.65
C ALA A 138 -8.49 -10.11 -11.40
N GLY A 139 -7.83 -11.22 -11.09
CA GLY A 139 -8.08 -11.96 -9.86
C GLY A 139 -9.07 -13.11 -9.97
N LEU A 140 -9.21 -13.72 -11.13
CA LEU A 140 -10.02 -14.93 -11.30
C LEU A 140 -9.42 -16.10 -10.52
N ASP A 141 -10.28 -16.97 -9.96
CA ASP A 141 -9.82 -18.14 -9.24
C ASP A 141 -9.01 -19.09 -10.15
N ASN A 142 -7.83 -19.48 -9.66
CA ASN A 142 -6.92 -20.40 -10.33
C ASN A 142 -5.96 -20.95 -9.26
N GLU A 143 -5.65 -22.25 -9.31
CA GLU A 143 -4.75 -22.87 -8.31
C GLU A 143 -3.37 -22.21 -8.23
N GLY A 144 -2.86 -21.70 -9.35
CA GLY A 144 -1.60 -20.96 -9.40
C GLY A 144 -1.70 -19.49 -9.04
N HIS A 145 -2.86 -19.03 -8.54
CA HIS A 145 -3.12 -17.64 -8.23
C HIS A 145 -3.46 -17.49 -6.74
N TYR A 146 -2.50 -16.99 -5.98
CA TYR A 146 -2.64 -16.88 -4.53
C TYR A 146 -1.82 -15.72 -3.98
N SER A 147 -2.17 -15.29 -2.80
CA SER A 147 -1.42 -14.32 -2.01
C SER A 147 -1.67 -14.54 -0.52
N THR A 148 -1.14 -13.63 0.30
CA THR A 148 -1.31 -13.65 1.75
C THR A 148 -1.70 -12.26 2.23
N ALA A 149 -2.28 -12.18 3.43
CA ALA A 149 -2.59 -10.87 4.02
C ALA A 149 -1.34 -10.00 4.15
N ARG A 150 -0.22 -10.57 4.58
CA ARG A 150 1.07 -9.86 4.70
C ARG A 150 1.54 -9.32 3.35
N ASP A 151 1.52 -10.14 2.31
CA ASP A 151 1.97 -9.72 0.99
C ASP A 151 1.05 -8.66 0.38
N ILE A 152 -0.26 -8.81 0.58
CA ILE A 152 -1.23 -7.80 0.13
C ILE A 152 -0.99 -6.45 0.82
N ALA A 153 -0.64 -6.46 2.11
CA ALA A 153 -0.29 -5.23 2.82
C ALA A 153 0.94 -4.55 2.19
N LEU A 154 1.92 -5.33 1.74
CA LEU A 154 3.11 -4.79 1.05
C LEU A 154 2.74 -4.08 -0.25
N MET A 155 1.97 -4.71 -1.11
CA MET A 155 1.56 -4.07 -2.38
C MET A 155 0.58 -2.93 -2.17
N SER A 156 -0.28 -3.02 -1.16
CA SER A 156 -1.21 -1.92 -0.81
C SER A 156 -0.44 -0.68 -0.37
N ARG A 157 0.58 -0.84 0.46
CA ARG A 157 1.44 0.25 0.89
C ARG A 157 2.20 0.86 -0.29
N ALA A 158 2.73 0.02 -1.18
CA ALA A 158 3.43 0.47 -2.38
C ALA A 158 2.50 1.29 -3.30
N LEU A 159 1.26 0.85 -3.49
CA LEU A 159 0.27 1.57 -4.30
C LEU A 159 -0.04 2.96 -3.70
N LEU A 160 -0.21 3.04 -2.38
CA LEU A 160 -0.54 4.29 -1.70
C LEU A 160 0.60 5.31 -1.71
N ARG A 161 1.81 4.92 -2.08
CA ARG A 161 2.93 5.85 -2.31
C ARG A 161 2.78 6.66 -3.59
N TYR A 162 1.86 6.30 -4.45
CA TYR A 162 1.45 7.09 -5.60
C TYR A 162 0.20 7.89 -5.21
N PRO A 163 0.32 9.18 -4.84
CA PRO A 163 -0.82 9.94 -4.32
C PRO A 163 -2.00 10.01 -5.30
N LYS A 164 -1.72 9.90 -6.58
CA LYS A 164 -2.73 9.93 -7.64
C LYS A 164 -3.80 8.83 -7.46
N ILE A 165 -3.43 7.69 -6.85
CA ILE A 165 -4.39 6.58 -6.72
C ILE A 165 -5.62 6.95 -5.90
N THR A 166 -5.46 7.79 -4.88
CA THR A 166 -6.59 8.18 -4.04
C THR A 166 -7.60 9.05 -4.75
N ASP A 167 -7.23 9.68 -5.86
CA ASP A 167 -8.19 10.39 -6.72
C ASP A 167 -9.24 9.43 -7.30
N TYR A 168 -8.92 8.15 -7.42
CA TYR A 168 -9.81 7.11 -7.94
C TYR A 168 -10.45 6.28 -6.83
N THR A 169 -9.66 5.83 -5.86
CA THR A 169 -10.12 4.90 -4.81
C THR A 169 -11.10 5.55 -3.83
N THR A 170 -11.11 6.86 -3.74
CA THR A 170 -12.05 7.62 -2.87
C THR A 170 -13.34 8.03 -3.58
N ILE A 171 -13.47 7.77 -4.87
CA ILE A 171 -14.73 8.04 -5.60
C ILE A 171 -15.80 7.10 -5.06
N TRP A 172 -16.90 7.66 -4.53
CA TRP A 172 -18.05 6.85 -4.14
C TRP A 172 -18.94 6.52 -5.31
N MET A 173 -19.28 7.51 -6.12
CA MET A 173 -20.11 7.38 -7.33
C MET A 173 -19.58 8.28 -8.43
N ASP A 174 -19.64 7.79 -9.67
CA ASP A 174 -19.26 8.55 -10.86
C ASP A 174 -19.99 7.97 -12.07
N THR A 175 -19.76 8.53 -13.23
CA THR A 175 -20.29 8.03 -14.50
C THR A 175 -19.21 7.99 -15.57
N LEU A 176 -19.44 7.15 -16.58
CA LEU A 176 -18.65 7.09 -17.81
C LEU A 176 -19.57 7.27 -19.01
N ARG A 177 -19.00 7.47 -20.19
CA ARG A 177 -19.76 7.56 -21.46
C ARG A 177 -20.84 8.65 -21.41
N ASN A 178 -20.45 9.85 -20.93
CA ASN A 178 -21.36 11.00 -20.82
C ASN A 178 -22.62 10.71 -19.98
N GLY A 179 -22.47 9.95 -18.91
CA GLY A 179 -23.55 9.61 -17.99
C GLY A 179 -24.28 8.31 -18.29
N ALA A 180 -23.96 7.64 -19.40
CA ALA A 180 -24.64 6.41 -19.79
C ALA A 180 -24.27 5.20 -18.93
N THR A 181 -23.08 5.21 -18.30
CA THR A 181 -22.61 4.15 -17.42
C THR A 181 -22.42 4.70 -16.01
N SER A 182 -23.15 4.16 -15.04
CA SER A 182 -23.01 4.54 -13.63
C SER A 182 -21.97 3.67 -12.94
N LEU A 183 -21.13 4.28 -12.11
CA LEU A 183 -20.16 3.61 -11.27
C LEU A 183 -20.52 3.84 -9.81
N VAL A 184 -20.47 2.77 -9.01
CA VAL A 184 -20.60 2.84 -7.55
C VAL A 184 -19.48 2.03 -6.93
N ASN A 185 -18.74 2.65 -5.99
CA ASN A 185 -17.61 1.98 -5.36
C ASN A 185 -18.07 0.74 -4.59
N THR A 186 -17.39 -0.37 -4.82
CA THR A 186 -17.64 -1.63 -4.12
C THR A 186 -17.22 -1.56 -2.64
N ASN A 187 -16.41 -0.59 -2.28
CA ASN A 187 -15.89 -0.39 -0.93
C ASN A 187 -16.77 0.61 -0.16
N ARG A 188 -17.64 0.10 0.70
CA ARG A 188 -18.55 0.92 1.52
C ARG A 188 -17.82 1.84 2.50
N LEU A 189 -16.60 1.50 2.91
CA LEU A 189 -15.83 2.32 3.84
C LEU A 189 -15.51 3.69 3.26
N VAL A 190 -15.41 3.80 1.95
CA VAL A 190 -15.18 5.09 1.26
C VAL A 190 -16.30 6.08 1.60
N ARG A 191 -17.53 5.61 1.76
CA ARG A 191 -18.70 6.43 2.11
C ARG A 191 -18.88 6.58 3.61
N PHE A 192 -18.66 5.49 4.39
CA PHE A 192 -19.14 5.38 5.76
C PHE A 192 -18.04 5.32 6.83
N TYR A 193 -16.75 5.39 6.43
CA TYR A 193 -15.65 5.39 7.38
C TYR A 193 -14.84 6.67 7.26
N GLN A 194 -14.72 7.41 8.37
CA GLN A 194 -13.98 8.67 8.41
C GLN A 194 -12.51 8.46 8.05
N GLY A 195 -12.03 9.21 7.06
CA GLY A 195 -10.65 9.18 6.62
C GLY A 195 -10.33 8.04 5.66
N ALA A 196 -11.31 7.25 5.21
CA ALA A 196 -11.07 6.16 4.25
C ALA A 196 -10.44 6.69 2.96
N THR A 197 -9.33 6.07 2.55
CA THR A 197 -8.59 6.41 1.32
C THR A 197 -8.67 5.32 0.26
N GLY A 198 -9.20 4.15 0.59
CA GLY A 198 -9.33 3.03 -0.34
C GLY A 198 -9.48 1.69 0.39
N LEU A 199 -9.09 0.56 -0.14
CA LEU A 199 -8.27 0.48 -1.35
C LEU A 199 -8.93 -0.42 -2.40
N LYS A 200 -9.28 -1.66 -2.04
CA LYS A 200 -9.88 -2.61 -2.96
C LYS A 200 -10.66 -3.71 -2.25
N THR A 201 -11.80 -4.08 -2.80
CA THR A 201 -12.58 -5.26 -2.44
C THR A 201 -12.33 -6.41 -3.41
N GLY A 202 -12.63 -7.62 -3.00
CA GLY A 202 -12.64 -8.78 -3.88
C GLY A 202 -13.57 -9.86 -3.36
N THR A 203 -14.23 -10.56 -4.27
CA THR A 203 -15.12 -11.67 -3.94
C THR A 203 -15.08 -12.70 -5.06
N THR A 204 -14.80 -13.95 -4.72
CA THR A 204 -15.01 -15.12 -5.59
C THR A 204 -15.54 -16.25 -4.73
N ASN A 205 -16.03 -17.32 -5.36
CA ASN A 205 -16.45 -18.51 -4.62
C ASN A 205 -15.32 -19.14 -3.82
N GLY A 206 -14.11 -19.15 -4.40
CA GLY A 206 -12.92 -19.70 -3.72
C GLY A 206 -12.33 -18.79 -2.66
N ALA A 207 -12.38 -17.49 -2.87
CA ALA A 207 -11.77 -16.50 -1.98
C ALA A 207 -12.66 -16.10 -0.80
N GLY A 208 -13.99 -16.22 -0.97
CA GLY A 208 -14.92 -15.55 -0.05
C GLY A 208 -14.87 -14.04 -0.24
N CYS A 209 -15.20 -13.28 0.79
CA CYS A 209 -15.17 -11.82 0.75
C CYS A 209 -13.87 -11.28 1.33
N CYS A 210 -13.14 -10.52 0.53
CA CYS A 210 -11.83 -9.96 0.86
C CYS A 210 -11.86 -8.44 0.77
N LEU A 211 -10.99 -7.79 1.55
CA LEU A 211 -10.85 -6.33 1.54
C LEU A 211 -9.43 -5.93 1.96
N SER A 212 -8.82 -5.04 1.18
CA SER A 212 -7.70 -4.24 1.65
C SER A 212 -8.24 -2.83 1.86
N ALA A 213 -8.32 -2.39 3.11
CA ALA A 213 -8.86 -1.09 3.48
C ALA A 213 -7.74 -0.17 3.92
N SER A 214 -7.78 1.07 3.47
CA SER A 214 -6.83 2.10 3.87
C SER A 214 -7.56 3.33 4.40
N ALA A 215 -6.95 3.99 5.36
CA ALA A 215 -7.45 5.24 5.93
C ALA A 215 -6.29 6.10 6.41
N SER A 216 -6.57 7.39 6.60
CA SER A 216 -5.62 8.33 7.17
C SER A 216 -6.36 9.31 8.08
N ARG A 217 -5.84 9.46 9.29
CA ARG A 217 -6.35 10.42 10.29
C ARG A 217 -5.18 11.01 11.06
N ASP A 218 -5.13 12.33 11.17
CA ASP A 218 -4.13 13.02 11.97
C ASP A 218 -2.68 12.58 11.67
N GLY A 219 -2.38 12.38 10.39
CA GLY A 219 -1.06 11.96 9.94
C GLY A 219 -0.77 10.46 10.07
N LEU A 220 -1.66 9.68 10.68
CA LEU A 220 -1.52 8.22 10.78
C LEU A 220 -2.26 7.54 9.64
N GLY A 221 -1.51 6.91 8.73
CA GLY A 221 -2.06 6.04 7.70
C GLY A 221 -2.08 4.60 8.18
N LEU A 222 -3.21 3.90 7.98
CA LEU A 222 -3.37 2.49 8.31
C LEU A 222 -3.82 1.70 7.09
N ILE A 223 -3.45 0.43 7.06
CA ILE A 223 -3.95 -0.56 6.08
C ILE A 223 -4.41 -1.78 6.86
N ALA A 224 -5.66 -2.17 6.65
CA ALA A 224 -6.24 -3.38 7.19
C ALA A 224 -6.59 -4.32 6.04
N VAL A 225 -5.97 -5.50 6.01
CA VAL A 225 -6.27 -6.53 5.02
C VAL A 225 -7.00 -7.67 5.71
N VAL A 226 -8.16 -8.04 5.18
CA VAL A 226 -8.95 -9.17 5.67
C VAL A 226 -9.31 -10.09 4.51
N LEU A 227 -9.10 -11.38 4.68
CA LEU A 227 -9.31 -12.39 3.64
C LEU A 227 -10.24 -13.48 4.15
N GLY A 228 -11.10 -13.96 3.26
CA GLY A 228 -11.92 -15.12 3.55
C GLY A 228 -13.08 -14.88 4.50
N ALA A 229 -13.71 -13.71 4.48
CA ALA A 229 -14.97 -13.50 5.19
C ALA A 229 -16.09 -14.28 4.50
N GLY A 230 -17.07 -14.75 5.28
CA GLY A 230 -18.21 -15.51 4.74
C GLY A 230 -19.24 -14.65 4.01
N ASN A 231 -19.24 -13.36 4.25
CA ASN A 231 -20.16 -12.40 3.64
C ASN A 231 -19.56 -10.99 3.62
N SER A 232 -20.22 -10.10 2.88
CA SER A 232 -19.75 -8.72 2.71
C SER A 232 -19.78 -7.92 4.01
N ASN A 233 -20.79 -8.09 4.85
CA ASN A 233 -20.89 -7.35 6.12
C ASN A 233 -19.73 -7.68 7.06
N ASP A 234 -19.36 -8.96 7.15
CA ASP A 234 -18.25 -9.42 8.00
C ASP A 234 -16.91 -8.86 7.52
N ARG A 235 -16.69 -8.79 6.23
CA ARG A 235 -15.50 -8.19 5.63
C ARG A 235 -15.32 -6.73 6.07
N PHE A 236 -16.37 -5.94 5.96
CA PHE A 236 -16.32 -4.53 6.36
C PHE A 236 -16.23 -4.35 7.87
N ALA A 237 -16.95 -5.18 8.65
CA ALA A 237 -16.86 -5.14 10.10
C ALA A 237 -15.47 -5.49 10.62
N ALA A 238 -14.83 -6.51 10.05
CA ALA A 238 -13.48 -6.91 10.44
C ALA A 238 -12.44 -5.81 10.12
N ALA A 239 -12.49 -5.24 8.92
CA ALA A 239 -11.57 -4.17 8.55
C ALA A 239 -11.78 -2.92 9.42
N ARG A 240 -13.03 -2.55 9.68
CA ARG A 240 -13.38 -1.43 10.56
C ARG A 240 -12.84 -1.65 11.98
N ALA A 241 -12.99 -2.86 12.51
CA ALA A 241 -12.49 -3.18 13.86
C ALA A 241 -10.98 -3.01 13.97
N LEU A 242 -10.23 -3.44 12.93
CA LEU A 242 -8.78 -3.25 12.89
C LEU A 242 -8.39 -1.78 12.80
N LEU A 243 -9.03 -1.02 11.92
CA LEU A 243 -8.75 0.41 11.76
C LEU A 243 -9.10 1.18 13.04
N ASP A 244 -10.25 0.89 13.64
CA ASP A 244 -10.69 1.52 14.91
C ASP A 244 -9.69 1.22 16.03
N TRP A 245 -9.23 -0.01 16.14
CA TRP A 245 -8.19 -0.36 17.11
C TRP A 245 -6.93 0.46 16.89
N GLY A 246 -6.49 0.58 15.63
CA GLY A 246 -5.30 1.36 15.29
C GLY A 246 -5.42 2.82 15.71
N TYR A 247 -6.54 3.46 15.37
CA TYR A 247 -6.74 4.87 15.73
C TYR A 247 -7.00 5.11 17.22
N ALA A 248 -7.51 4.11 17.93
CA ALA A 248 -7.67 4.19 19.38
C ALA A 248 -6.34 4.05 20.14
N ASN A 249 -5.37 3.34 19.57
CA ASN A 249 -4.17 2.93 20.30
C ASN A 249 -2.86 3.51 19.78
N LEU A 250 -2.83 4.06 18.56
CA LEU A 250 -1.61 4.53 17.90
C LEU A 250 -1.75 6.00 17.49
N ALA A 251 -0.62 6.68 17.44
CA ALA A 251 -0.51 8.05 16.92
C ALA A 251 0.75 8.22 16.11
N ALA A 252 0.66 9.02 15.03
CA ALA A 252 1.83 9.45 14.28
C ALA A 252 2.42 10.69 14.94
N VAL A 253 3.74 10.75 15.02
CA VAL A 253 4.46 11.85 15.63
C VAL A 253 5.61 12.25 14.72
N ASN A 254 5.71 13.55 14.43
CA ASN A 254 6.88 14.10 13.77
C ASN A 254 8.00 14.25 14.80
N ILE A 255 9.20 13.81 14.44
CA ILE A 255 10.36 13.84 15.32
C ILE A 255 11.16 15.11 15.03
N THR A 256 11.53 15.83 16.07
CA THR A 256 12.60 16.83 16.00
C THR A 256 13.89 16.13 16.40
N PRO A 257 14.90 16.04 15.48
CA PRO A 257 16.16 15.41 15.81
C PRO A 257 16.86 16.13 16.97
N PRO A 258 17.62 15.40 17.82
CA PRO A 258 18.45 16.04 18.82
C PRO A 258 19.58 16.84 18.15
N GLU A 259 20.12 17.83 18.84
CA GLU A 259 21.31 18.53 18.40
C GLU A 259 22.49 17.58 18.35
N LEU A 260 23.28 17.69 17.28
CA LEU A 260 24.43 16.82 17.03
C LEU A 260 25.71 17.66 17.08
N GLU A 261 26.70 17.21 17.87
CA GLU A 261 28.02 17.79 17.86
C GLU A 261 28.81 17.28 16.65
N PRO A 262 29.71 18.11 16.08
CA PRO A 262 30.62 17.63 15.03
C PRO A 262 31.47 16.46 15.53
N LEU A 263 31.71 15.50 14.63
CA LEU A 263 32.50 14.32 14.95
C LEU A 263 33.98 14.51 14.58
N ALA A 264 34.89 14.09 15.43
CA ALA A 264 36.31 14.18 15.18
C ALA A 264 36.74 13.37 13.97
N VAL A 265 37.63 13.94 13.15
CA VAL A 265 38.18 13.30 11.95
C VAL A 265 39.68 13.12 12.14
N ILE A 266 40.14 11.89 12.01
CA ILE A 266 41.57 11.53 12.10
C ILE A 266 42.15 11.54 10.67
N ARG A 267 43.36 12.10 10.52
CA ARG A 267 44.10 12.16 9.25
C ARG A 267 43.40 12.94 8.12
N GLY A 268 42.52 13.87 8.48
CA GLY A 268 41.88 14.76 7.55
C GLY A 268 42.48 16.16 7.53
N THR A 269 42.10 16.97 6.56
CA THR A 269 42.46 18.39 6.50
C THR A 269 41.60 19.23 7.47
N ALA A 270 40.43 18.76 7.81
CA ALA A 270 39.54 19.38 8.82
C ALA A 270 39.54 18.49 10.08
N PRO A 271 39.53 19.12 11.28
CA PRO A 271 39.53 18.34 12.54
C PRO A 271 38.20 17.68 12.87
N THR A 272 37.10 18.17 12.27
CA THR A 272 35.74 17.67 12.53
C THR A 272 34.94 17.63 11.28
N VAL A 273 33.84 16.88 11.29
CA VAL A 273 32.83 16.85 10.25
C VAL A 273 31.46 17.09 10.86
N GLU A 274 30.64 17.91 10.19
CA GLU A 274 29.26 18.15 10.59
C GLU A 274 28.40 16.91 10.36
N LEU A 275 27.39 16.73 11.21
CA LEU A 275 26.47 15.59 11.16
C LEU A 275 25.05 16.05 10.92
N THR A 276 24.29 15.18 10.25
CA THR A 276 22.85 15.37 9.99
C THR A 276 22.12 14.09 10.37
N ALA A 277 21.06 14.20 11.16
CA ALA A 277 20.13 13.11 11.40
C ALA A 277 19.08 13.06 10.29
N GLN A 278 18.67 11.86 9.94
CA GLN A 278 17.68 11.62 8.88
C GLN A 278 16.44 10.93 9.46
N PRO A 279 15.57 11.65 10.20
CA PRO A 279 14.32 11.07 10.69
C PRO A 279 13.39 10.70 9.54
N PRO A 280 12.50 9.70 9.73
CA PRO A 280 11.52 9.34 8.72
C PRO A 280 10.67 10.56 8.33
N ALA A 281 10.52 10.81 7.03
CA ALA A 281 9.79 11.98 6.52
C ALA A 281 8.31 12.00 6.95
N GLU A 282 7.70 10.82 7.10
CA GLU A 282 6.31 10.67 7.51
C GLU A 282 6.13 10.51 9.03
N GLY A 283 7.19 10.78 9.78
CA GLY A 283 7.20 10.62 11.24
C GLY A 283 7.30 9.16 11.67
N ILE A 284 7.12 8.94 12.96
CA ILE A 284 7.07 7.61 13.56
C ILE A 284 5.69 7.37 14.16
N VAL A 285 5.41 6.11 14.47
CA VAL A 285 4.14 5.71 15.09
C VAL A 285 4.42 5.17 16.49
N ILE A 286 3.77 5.76 17.48
CA ILE A 286 3.93 5.43 18.88
C ILE A 286 2.57 5.10 19.52
N PRO A 287 2.54 4.48 20.70
CA PRO A 287 1.29 4.37 21.46
C PRO A 287 0.68 5.74 21.69
N LYS A 288 -0.63 5.82 21.52
CA LYS A 288 -1.38 7.07 21.65
C LYS A 288 -1.22 7.65 23.06
N GLY A 289 -1.00 8.96 23.15
CA GLY A 289 -0.83 9.67 24.42
C GLY A 289 0.57 9.55 25.04
N GLN A 290 1.53 8.91 24.37
CA GLN A 290 2.87 8.65 24.90
C GLN A 290 3.93 9.61 24.37
N ARG A 291 3.56 10.68 23.69
CA ARG A 291 4.54 11.61 23.08
C ARG A 291 5.53 12.19 24.10
N GLU A 292 5.04 12.55 25.30
CA GLU A 292 5.89 13.14 26.34
C GLU A 292 6.82 12.11 27.01
N ALA A 293 6.47 10.84 26.93
CA ALA A 293 7.32 9.74 27.42
C ALA A 293 8.40 9.33 26.41
N MET A 294 8.42 9.96 25.24
CA MET A 294 9.37 9.66 24.18
C MET A 294 10.74 10.25 24.49
N THR A 295 11.77 9.43 24.39
CA THR A 295 13.17 9.86 24.52
C THR A 295 13.99 9.46 23.31
N GLN A 296 14.99 10.26 22.99
CA GLN A 296 15.90 9.98 21.88
C GLN A 296 17.32 9.83 22.41
N THR A 297 18.00 8.78 21.99
CA THR A 297 19.39 8.50 22.36
C THR A 297 20.25 8.44 21.11
N VAL A 298 21.34 9.22 21.10
CA VAL A 298 22.29 9.28 19.99
C VAL A 298 23.43 8.31 20.25
N ASN A 299 23.70 7.41 19.31
CA ASN A 299 24.83 6.48 19.33
C ASN A 299 25.71 6.75 18.11
N LEU A 300 26.90 7.26 18.32
CA LEU A 300 27.85 7.63 17.26
C LEU A 300 29.15 6.86 17.39
N ALA A 301 29.88 6.72 16.29
CA ALA A 301 31.29 6.38 16.29
C ALA A 301 32.07 7.43 17.09
N GLU A 302 33.18 7.06 17.74
CA GLU A 302 33.99 8.01 18.51
C GLU A 302 34.71 9.01 17.61
N SER A 303 35.17 8.55 16.44
CA SER A 303 35.81 9.37 15.41
C SER A 303 35.74 8.69 14.06
N LEU A 304 36.07 9.45 13.03
CA LEU A 304 36.15 8.96 11.64
C LEU A 304 37.57 9.14 11.13
N GLU A 305 37.95 8.31 10.15
CA GLU A 305 39.23 8.40 9.46
C GLU A 305 39.00 8.93 8.03
N ALA A 306 39.72 9.99 7.66
CA ALA A 306 39.64 10.57 6.33
C ALA A 306 40.27 9.61 5.28
N PRO A 307 39.84 9.65 4.00
CA PRO A 307 38.78 10.55 3.45
C PRO A 307 37.38 10.08 3.80
N ILE A 308 36.44 11.05 3.95
CA ILE A 308 35.05 10.78 4.33
C ILE A 308 34.12 11.40 3.28
N ALA A 309 33.28 10.59 2.67
CA ALA A 309 32.26 11.06 1.74
C ALA A 309 31.06 11.62 2.53
N ALA A 310 30.44 12.66 1.99
CA ALA A 310 29.15 13.15 2.49
C ALA A 310 28.10 12.03 2.42
N GLY A 311 27.20 11.98 3.42
CA GLY A 311 26.18 10.95 3.49
C GLY A 311 26.64 9.63 4.10
N THR A 312 27.88 9.57 4.64
CA THR A 312 28.38 8.36 5.31
C THR A 312 27.65 8.16 6.64
N GLU A 313 27.07 6.99 6.84
CA GLU A 313 26.41 6.65 8.10
C GLU A 313 27.47 6.47 9.22
N VAL A 314 27.28 7.18 10.32
CA VAL A 314 28.21 7.20 11.44
C VAL A 314 27.56 6.82 12.77
N GLY A 315 26.27 6.60 12.77
CA GLY A 315 25.53 6.21 13.95
C GLY A 315 24.03 6.22 13.74
N THR A 316 23.32 6.16 14.84
CA THR A 316 21.85 6.12 14.86
C THR A 316 21.31 6.97 15.99
N VAL A 317 20.08 7.45 15.81
CA VAL A 317 19.22 7.94 16.89
C VAL A 317 18.19 6.87 17.17
N THR A 318 18.13 6.43 18.43
CA THR A 318 17.13 5.47 18.89
C THR A 318 16.04 6.21 19.64
N VAL A 319 14.79 5.96 19.25
CA VAL A 319 13.61 6.55 19.90
C VAL A 319 12.98 5.50 20.80
N THR A 320 12.82 5.81 22.08
CA THR A 320 12.20 4.91 23.05
C THR A 320 10.98 5.55 23.70
N VAL A 321 10.01 4.71 24.05
CA VAL A 321 8.84 5.07 24.86
C VAL A 321 8.75 4.03 25.97
N GLU A 322 8.80 4.49 27.22
CA GLU A 322 8.75 3.62 28.41
C GLU A 322 9.76 2.46 28.36
N GLY A 323 10.98 2.75 27.93
CA GLY A 323 12.06 1.77 27.82
C GLY A 323 12.00 0.85 26.59
N GLN A 324 11.01 0.98 25.74
CA GLN A 324 10.87 0.17 24.54
C GLN A 324 11.28 0.98 23.30
N THR A 325 12.11 0.40 22.44
CA THR A 325 12.49 1.03 21.18
C THR A 325 11.29 1.01 20.22
N VAL A 326 10.89 2.20 19.79
CA VAL A 326 9.77 2.36 18.83
C VAL A 326 10.23 2.76 17.44
N ALA A 327 11.44 3.31 17.33
CA ALA A 327 12.03 3.66 16.04
C ALA A 327 13.54 3.88 16.17
N SER A 328 14.21 3.83 15.02
CA SER A 328 15.64 4.17 14.90
C SER A 328 15.84 4.83 13.53
N TYR A 329 16.69 5.83 13.45
CA TYR A 329 17.01 6.49 12.19
C TYR A 329 18.49 6.87 12.12
N PRO A 330 19.06 6.95 10.90
CA PRO A 330 20.49 7.12 10.74
C PRO A 330 20.96 8.55 11.01
N VAL A 331 22.23 8.66 11.44
CA VAL A 331 23.01 9.89 11.47
C VAL A 331 24.10 9.76 10.43
N VAL A 332 24.20 10.73 9.56
CA VAL A 332 25.16 10.73 8.44
C VAL A 332 26.01 11.99 8.46
N THR A 333 27.17 11.92 7.79
CA THR A 333 27.99 13.12 7.56
C THR A 333 27.27 14.07 6.61
N ALA A 334 27.35 15.34 6.95
CA ALA A 334 26.74 16.39 6.15
C ALA A 334 27.50 16.66 4.85
#